data_5720f96944f8e72aa642c3c1394d5d60
#
_entry.id   5720f96944f8e72aa642c3c1394d5d60
#
_cell.length_a   1.000
_cell.length_b   1.000
_cell.length_c   1.000
_cell.angle_alpha   90.00
_cell.angle_beta   90.00
_cell.angle_gamma   90.00
#
_symmetry.space_group_name_H-M   'P 1'
#
loop_
_entity.id
_entity.type
_entity.pdbx_description
1 polymer ?
#
loop_
_entity_poly.entity_id
_entity_poly.type
_entity_poly.pdbx_seq_one_letter_code
_entity_poly.pdbx_strand_id
1 'polypeptide(L)'
;MIVDFSGKFLNIDTAKEGDIVEIIQEGSYVDKDFEGKKSKALDIPVRNNGKELIYSPKMEAGKKLVKAFGNDTAKWIGKKFQVHIIRTKQFGNVKEQIDIEPIVSVKA
;
A
#
# COMPACT_ATOMS: atom_id res chain seq x y z
N MET A 1 -4.15 11.15 -24.40
CA MET A 1 -4.85 10.09 -23.70
C MET A 1 -4.99 10.43 -22.23
N ILE A 2 -6.17 10.40 -21.75
CA ILE A 2 -6.42 10.65 -20.34
C ILE A 2 -6.32 9.32 -19.61
N VAL A 3 -5.40 9.24 -18.68
CA VAL A 3 -5.29 8.05 -17.84
C VAL A 3 -6.00 8.37 -16.54
N ASP A 4 -7.07 7.63 -16.28
CA ASP A 4 -7.84 7.81 -15.06
C ASP A 4 -7.46 6.70 -14.08
N PHE A 5 -6.76 7.09 -13.03
CA PHE A 5 -6.40 6.18 -11.95
C PHE A 5 -7.38 6.25 -10.78
N SER A 6 -8.45 7.04 -10.91
CA SER A 6 -9.41 7.18 -9.84
C SER A 6 -10.03 5.82 -9.51
N GLY A 7 -10.11 5.47 -8.25
CA GLY A 7 -10.65 4.21 -7.80
C GLY A 7 -9.74 3.00 -7.97
N LYS A 8 -8.55 3.19 -8.46
CA LYS A 8 -7.60 2.09 -8.69
C LYS A 8 -6.62 2.00 -7.54
N PHE A 9 -7.12 1.77 -6.36
CA PHE A 9 -6.29 1.61 -5.16
C PHE A 9 -6.14 0.15 -4.79
N LEU A 10 -5.00 -0.18 -4.20
CA LEU A 10 -4.77 -1.50 -3.63
C LEU A 10 -5.55 -1.59 -2.32
N ASN A 11 -6.56 -2.45 -2.29
CA ASN A 11 -7.42 -2.65 -1.12
C ASN A 11 -8.02 -4.06 -1.17
N ILE A 12 -8.99 -4.35 -0.31
CA ILE A 12 -9.60 -5.68 -0.25
C ILE A 12 -10.33 -6.08 -1.53
N ASP A 13 -10.72 -5.11 -2.37
CA ASP A 13 -11.40 -5.40 -3.63
C ASP A 13 -10.41 -5.68 -4.76
N THR A 14 -9.17 -5.22 -4.63
CA THR A 14 -8.16 -5.35 -5.68
C THR A 14 -7.01 -6.27 -5.31
N ALA A 15 -6.98 -6.76 -4.08
CA ALA A 15 -5.94 -7.66 -3.60
C ALA A 15 -6.57 -8.83 -2.85
N LYS A 16 -5.88 -9.97 -2.85
CA LYS A 16 -6.30 -11.18 -2.16
C LYS A 16 -5.23 -11.60 -1.17
N GLU A 17 -5.64 -12.42 -0.20
CA GLU A 17 -4.70 -12.99 0.75
C GLU A 17 -3.56 -13.70 0.01
N GLY A 18 -2.34 -13.33 0.36
CA GLY A 18 -1.15 -13.94 -0.22
C GLY A 18 -0.63 -13.31 -1.50
N ASP A 19 -1.33 -12.30 -2.03
CA ASP A 19 -0.86 -11.62 -3.24
C ASP A 19 0.51 -10.97 -3.01
N ILE A 20 1.37 -11.09 -4.01
CA ILE A 20 2.68 -10.44 -3.99
C ILE A 20 2.60 -9.18 -4.84
N VAL A 21 2.86 -8.05 -4.21
CA VAL A 21 2.75 -6.73 -4.84
C VAL A 21 4.14 -6.14 -4.99
N GLU A 22 4.42 -5.60 -6.17
CA GLU A 22 5.70 -4.97 -6.48
C GLU A 22 5.56 -3.45 -6.52
N ILE A 23 6.50 -2.76 -5.89
CA ILE A 23 6.56 -1.30 -5.94
C ILE A 23 7.26 -0.91 -7.25
N ILE A 24 6.59 -0.13 -8.08
CA ILE A 24 7.08 0.16 -9.44
C ILE A 24 7.58 1.58 -9.63
N GLN A 25 7.23 2.48 -8.72
CA GLN A 25 7.69 3.86 -8.78
C GLN A 25 7.88 4.42 -7.39
N GLU A 26 8.61 5.54 -7.31
CA GLU A 26 8.79 6.23 -6.05
C GLU A 26 7.44 6.72 -5.51
N GLY A 27 7.25 6.58 -4.21
CA GLY A 27 6.07 7.10 -3.55
C GLY A 27 6.09 8.63 -3.45
N SER A 28 4.92 9.21 -3.33
CA SER A 28 4.79 10.65 -3.15
C SER A 28 3.71 10.96 -2.13
N TYR A 29 3.89 12.07 -1.42
CA TYR A 29 2.85 12.54 -0.52
C TYR A 29 1.80 13.31 -1.32
N VAL A 30 0.55 13.01 -1.05
CA VAL A 30 -0.57 13.73 -1.64
C VAL A 30 -1.43 14.30 -0.53
N ASP A 31 -2.01 15.46 -0.80
CA ASP A 31 -2.92 16.07 0.14
C ASP A 31 -4.28 15.38 0.06
N LYS A 32 -4.78 14.97 1.21
CA LYS A 32 -6.12 14.40 1.34
C LYS A 32 -6.97 15.37 2.12
N ASP A 33 -8.18 15.61 1.63
CA ASP A 33 -9.14 16.46 2.31
C ASP A 33 -10.34 15.58 2.67
N PHE A 34 -10.57 15.42 3.97
CA PHE A 34 -11.66 14.59 4.46
C PHE A 34 -12.37 15.36 5.59
N GLU A 35 -13.63 15.68 5.36
CA GLU A 35 -14.48 16.40 6.30
C GLU A 35 -13.84 17.70 6.81
N GLY A 36 -13.24 18.46 5.91
CA GLY A 36 -12.60 19.73 6.25
C GLY A 36 -11.23 19.60 6.90
N LYS A 37 -10.78 18.38 7.12
CA LYS A 37 -9.43 18.13 7.68
C LYS A 37 -8.49 17.81 6.54
N LYS A 38 -7.39 18.55 6.49
CA LYS A 38 -6.33 18.30 5.52
C LYS A 38 -5.30 17.38 6.13
N SER A 39 -4.97 16.32 5.43
CA SER A 39 -3.92 15.40 5.84
C SER A 39 -3.09 15.03 4.64
N LYS A 40 -1.89 14.52 4.91
CA LYS A 40 -1.03 14.02 3.84
C LYS A 40 -0.97 12.51 3.92
N ALA A 41 -1.11 11.87 2.76
CA ALA A 41 -0.98 10.43 2.65
C ALA A 41 0.14 10.10 1.67
N LEU A 42 0.83 9.02 1.94
CA LEU A 42 1.86 8.54 1.03
C LEU A 42 1.19 7.60 0.03
N ASP A 43 1.25 7.95 -1.25
CA ASP A 43 0.75 7.11 -2.32
C ASP A 43 1.93 6.48 -3.06
N ILE A 44 1.90 5.17 -3.20
CA ILE A 44 2.98 4.40 -3.79
C ILE A 44 2.42 3.65 -4.99
N PRO A 45 2.92 3.93 -6.21
CA PRO A 45 2.52 3.13 -7.37
C PRO A 45 3.05 1.71 -7.25
N VAL A 46 2.15 0.75 -7.42
CA VAL A 46 2.46 -0.67 -7.27
C VAL A 46 1.86 -1.47 -8.42
N ARG A 47 2.31 -2.70 -8.56
CA ARG A 47 1.75 -3.64 -9.53
C ARG A 47 1.33 -4.92 -8.81
N ASN A 48 0.08 -5.31 -9.01
CA ASN A 48 -0.47 -6.55 -8.46
C ASN A 48 -1.13 -7.35 -9.57
N ASN A 49 -0.64 -8.56 -9.83
CA ASN A 49 -1.17 -9.44 -10.87
C ASN A 49 -1.25 -8.76 -12.24
N GLY A 50 -0.24 -7.97 -12.59
CA GLY A 50 -0.17 -7.27 -13.87
C GLY A 50 -0.97 -5.98 -13.92
N LYS A 51 -1.65 -5.61 -12.85
CA LYS A 51 -2.42 -4.36 -12.77
C LYS A 51 -1.65 -3.31 -11.99
N GLU A 52 -1.60 -2.11 -12.52
CA GLU A 52 -1.00 -0.97 -11.84
C GLU A 52 -2.03 -0.34 -10.92
N LEU A 53 -1.67 -0.20 -9.65
CA LEU A 53 -2.54 0.31 -8.61
C LEU A 53 -1.77 1.31 -7.76
N ILE A 54 -2.50 2.04 -6.92
CA ILE A 54 -1.89 2.94 -5.95
C ILE A 54 -2.11 2.34 -4.56
N TYR A 55 -1.04 2.19 -3.82
CA TYR A 55 -1.11 1.74 -2.43
C TYR A 55 -0.86 2.93 -1.51
N SER A 56 -1.82 3.19 -0.65
CA SER A 56 -1.73 4.25 0.34
C SER A 56 -1.66 3.59 1.72
N PRO A 57 -0.45 3.33 2.24
CA PRO A 57 -0.32 2.59 3.49
C PRO A 57 -0.79 3.43 4.68
N LYS A 58 -1.42 2.76 5.63
CA LYS A 58 -1.69 3.37 6.93
C LYS A 58 -0.38 3.45 7.72
N MET A 59 -0.42 4.17 8.84
CA MET A 59 0.78 4.43 9.63
C MET A 59 1.56 3.14 9.96
N GLU A 60 0.87 2.11 10.42
CA GLU A 60 1.54 0.86 10.79
C GLU A 60 2.16 0.14 9.60
N ALA A 61 1.43 0.10 8.48
CA ALA A 61 1.97 -0.50 7.26
C ALA A 61 3.14 0.31 6.73
N GLY A 62 3.06 1.64 6.78
CA GLY A 62 4.15 2.50 6.38
C GLY A 62 5.40 2.27 7.23
N LYS A 63 5.23 2.10 8.54
CA LYS A 63 6.35 1.80 9.43
C LYS A 63 7.02 0.47 9.09
N LYS A 64 6.23 -0.53 8.71
CA LYS A 64 6.79 -1.81 8.27
C LYS A 64 7.66 -1.66 7.02
N LEU A 65 7.19 -0.86 6.07
CA LEU A 65 7.95 -0.61 4.84
C LEU A 65 9.25 0.14 5.13
N VAL A 66 9.20 1.15 5.97
CA VAL A 66 10.39 1.91 6.36
C VAL A 66 11.39 1.02 7.08
N LYS A 67 10.90 0.18 7.98
CA LYS A 67 11.77 -0.74 8.72
C LYS A 67 12.46 -1.75 7.80
N ALA A 68 11.75 -2.20 6.76
CA ALA A 68 12.27 -3.23 5.86
C ALA A 68 13.12 -2.64 4.74
N PHE A 69 12.74 -1.49 4.18
CA PHE A 69 13.33 -0.95 2.96
C PHE A 69 14.02 0.39 3.15
N GLY A 70 13.96 0.97 4.35
CA GLY A 70 14.53 2.29 4.63
C GLY A 70 13.52 3.40 4.43
N ASN A 71 13.93 4.63 4.71
CA ASN A 71 13.04 5.79 4.69
C ASN A 71 13.07 6.58 3.37
N ASP A 72 13.72 6.04 2.36
CA ASP A 72 13.81 6.68 1.04
C ASP A 72 13.00 5.84 0.04
N THR A 73 11.84 6.35 -0.38
CA THR A 73 10.96 5.60 -1.27
C THR A 73 11.55 5.33 -2.64
N ALA A 74 12.54 6.11 -3.07
CA ALA A 74 13.23 5.84 -4.32
C ALA A 74 13.94 4.48 -4.30
N LYS A 75 14.34 4.02 -3.11
CA LYS A 75 14.99 2.72 -2.94
C LYS A 75 13.99 1.58 -2.83
N TRP A 76 12.71 1.87 -2.77
CA TRP A 76 11.68 0.85 -2.69
C TRP A 76 11.30 0.28 -4.06
N ILE A 77 11.72 0.92 -5.13
CA ILE A 77 11.39 0.47 -6.50
C ILE A 77 11.95 -0.95 -6.71
N GLY A 78 11.09 -1.85 -7.15
CA GLY A 78 11.45 -3.25 -7.33
C GLY A 78 11.29 -4.10 -6.08
N LYS A 79 11.02 -3.48 -4.93
CA LYS A 79 10.76 -4.23 -3.70
C LYS A 79 9.33 -4.75 -3.71
N LYS A 80 9.11 -5.82 -2.98
CA LYS A 80 7.83 -6.50 -2.96
C LYS A 80 7.33 -6.67 -1.54
N PHE A 81 6.03 -6.75 -1.40
CA PHE A 81 5.40 -7.12 -0.12
C PHE A 81 4.24 -8.07 -0.38
N GLN A 82 3.91 -8.84 0.64
CA GLN A 82 2.81 -9.79 0.58
C GLN A 82 1.59 -9.20 1.25
N VAL A 83 0.43 -9.37 0.64
CA VAL A 83 -0.84 -8.89 1.18
C VAL A 83 -1.44 -9.95 2.10
N HIS A 84 -1.92 -9.49 3.24
CA HIS A 84 -2.71 -10.31 4.17
C HIS A 84 -4.04 -9.61 4.41
N ILE A 85 -5.12 -10.36 4.40
CA ILE A 85 -6.44 -9.82 4.72
C ILE A 85 -6.67 -10.05 6.21
N ILE A 86 -6.88 -8.96 6.93
CA ILE A 86 -7.14 -9.03 8.37
C ILE A 86 -8.55 -8.52 8.65
N ARG A 87 -9.13 -9.04 9.73
CA ARG A 87 -10.43 -8.60 10.19
C ARG A 87 -10.26 -7.87 11.51
N THR A 88 -10.82 -6.68 11.57
CA THR A 88 -10.79 -5.89 12.80
C THR A 88 -12.21 -5.61 13.24
N LYS A 89 -12.43 -5.68 14.56
CA LYS A 89 -13.68 -5.24 15.14
C LYS A 89 -13.56 -3.79 15.55
N GLN A 90 -14.49 -3.00 15.05
CA GLN A 90 -14.52 -1.58 15.39
C GLN A 90 -15.97 -1.20 15.60
N PHE A 91 -16.31 -0.74 16.81
CA PHE A 91 -17.67 -0.34 17.18
C PHE A 91 -18.73 -1.42 16.88
N GLY A 92 -18.41 -2.69 17.19
CA GLY A 92 -19.31 -3.80 16.96
C GLY A 92 -19.39 -4.30 15.53
N ASN A 93 -18.73 -3.63 14.61
CA ASN A 93 -18.70 -4.04 13.20
C ASN A 93 -17.37 -4.69 12.85
N VAL A 94 -17.44 -5.75 12.06
CA VAL A 94 -16.23 -6.39 11.55
C VAL A 94 -15.89 -5.77 10.21
N LYS A 95 -14.68 -5.25 10.10
CA LYS A 95 -14.17 -4.72 8.84
C LYS A 95 -12.99 -5.54 8.38
N GLU A 96 -12.97 -5.85 7.10
CA GLU A 96 -11.81 -6.45 6.48
C GLU A 96 -10.93 -5.35 5.90
N GLN A 97 -9.63 -5.50 6.08
CA GLN A 97 -8.67 -4.57 5.52
C GLN A 97 -7.39 -5.32 5.17
N ILE A 98 -6.59 -4.72 4.33
CA ILE A 98 -5.32 -5.34 3.98
C ILE A 98 -4.25 -4.92 4.98
N ASP A 99 -3.41 -5.87 5.33
CA ASP A 99 -2.15 -5.65 6.00
C ASP A 99 -1.06 -6.12 5.05
N ILE A 100 0.17 -5.75 5.32
CA ILE A 100 1.27 -6.12 4.44
C ILE A 100 2.42 -6.70 5.24
N GLU A 101 3.18 -7.55 4.56
CA GLU A 101 4.43 -8.07 5.08
C GLU A 101 5.51 -7.82 4.04
N PRO A 102 6.47 -6.93 4.31
CA PRO A 102 7.54 -6.68 3.36
C PRO A 102 8.37 -7.93 3.11
N ILE A 103 8.68 -8.18 1.85
CA ILE A 103 9.52 -9.31 1.48
C ILE A 103 10.95 -8.82 1.41
N VAL A 104 11.74 -9.26 2.37
CA VAL A 104 13.15 -8.91 2.43
C VAL A 104 13.95 -10.08 1.88
N SER A 105 14.74 -9.80 0.86
CA SER A 105 15.61 -10.79 0.29
C SER A 105 16.73 -11.11 1.28
N VAL A 106 16.70 -12.30 1.86
CA VAL A 106 17.78 -12.74 2.71
C VAL A 106 18.81 -13.41 1.82
N LYS A 107 19.94 -12.78 1.69
CA LYS A 107 21.05 -13.39 1.00
C LYS A 107 21.77 -14.30 1.98
N ALA A 108 21.72 -15.54 1.66
CA ALA A 108 22.52 -16.50 2.38
C ALA A 108 24.00 -16.31 2.05
#